data_dbe1172c3644c9de6dfbf8af07f79fc3
#
_entry.id   dbe1172c3644c9de6dfbf8af07f79fc3
#
_cell.length_a   1.000
_cell.length_b   1.000
_cell.length_c   1.000
_cell.angle_alpha   90.00
_cell.angle_beta   90.00
_cell.angle_gamma   90.00
#
_symmetry.space_group_name_H-M   'P 1'
#
loop_
_entity.id
_entity.type
_entity.pdbx_description
1 polymer ?
#
loop_
_entity_poly.entity_id
_entity_poly.type
_entity_poly.pdbx_seq_one_letter_code
_entity_poly.pdbx_strand_id
1 'polypeptide(L)'
;MRFPRASGVLLHPTSLPGPHGSGDFGREAYHYVDWLVGAGQKLWQLLPLAGIGPGNSPYMSNSAFAGNPLLIDLAELHTQGWLDAADLAPVPGLDDAQVNFAVMHPFRMQLLAKAATAFAARGDAAQDRKSVV
;
A
#
# COMPACT_ATOMS: atom_id res chain seq x y z
N MET A 1 13.22 14.49 26.55
CA MET A 1 12.69 15.21 25.37
C MET A 1 11.20 15.42 25.59
N ARG A 2 10.69 16.65 25.63
CA ARG A 2 9.24 16.91 25.75
C ARG A 2 8.70 17.18 24.35
N PHE A 3 7.83 16.32 23.84
CA PHE A 3 7.09 16.59 22.62
C PHE A 3 6.03 17.68 22.87
N PRO A 4 5.81 18.62 21.93
CA PRO A 4 4.70 19.56 22.02
C PRO A 4 3.37 18.80 22.02
N ARG A 5 2.34 19.39 22.62
CA ARG A 5 0.98 18.83 22.51
C ARG A 5 0.58 18.81 21.04
N ALA A 6 0.16 17.65 20.58
CA ALA A 6 -0.29 17.43 19.21
C ALA A 6 -1.50 16.50 19.23
N SER A 7 -2.34 16.61 18.23
CA SER A 7 -3.41 15.66 17.93
C SER A 7 -3.10 14.92 16.66
N GLY A 8 -3.66 13.73 16.53
CA GLY A 8 -3.50 12.90 15.36
C GLY A 8 -4.62 11.88 15.23
N VAL A 9 -4.62 11.17 14.12
CA VAL A 9 -5.58 10.12 13.82
C VAL A 9 -4.83 8.80 13.64
N LEU A 10 -5.35 7.73 14.25
CA LEU A 10 -4.89 6.38 13.99
C LEU A 10 -5.73 5.79 12.85
N LEU A 11 -5.08 5.47 11.74
CA LEU A 11 -5.68 4.77 10.61
C LEU A 11 -4.60 3.97 9.88
N HIS A 12 -4.82 2.66 9.70
CA HIS A 12 -3.91 1.87 8.87
C HIS A 12 -4.17 2.16 7.38
N PRO A 13 -3.14 2.24 6.51
CA PRO A 13 -3.33 2.56 5.09
C PRO A 13 -4.32 1.63 4.38
N THR A 14 -4.39 0.36 4.74
CA THR A 14 -5.36 -0.59 4.17
C THR A 14 -6.82 -0.26 4.45
N SER A 15 -7.10 0.64 5.39
CA SER A 15 -8.46 1.13 5.70
C SER A 15 -8.86 2.33 4.85
N LEU A 16 -7.96 2.86 4.04
CA LEU A 16 -8.30 3.86 3.03
C LEU A 16 -9.06 3.20 1.87
N PRO A 17 -9.93 3.91 1.17
CA PRO A 17 -10.53 3.39 -0.05
C PRO A 17 -9.45 3.07 -1.10
N GLY A 18 -9.73 2.12 -1.96
CA GLY A 18 -8.80 1.78 -3.03
C GLY A 18 -9.41 0.82 -4.04
N PRO A 19 -9.20 1.07 -5.35
CA PRO A 19 -9.85 0.32 -6.43
C PRO A 19 -9.41 -1.15 -6.52
N HIS A 20 -8.41 -1.55 -5.74
CA HIS A 20 -7.80 -2.88 -5.81
C HIS A 20 -7.97 -3.67 -4.50
N GLY A 21 -9.11 -3.45 -3.80
CA GLY A 21 -9.58 -4.25 -2.68
C GLY A 21 -9.00 -3.90 -1.30
N SER A 22 -8.08 -2.95 -1.24
CA SER A 22 -7.61 -2.31 -0.01
C SER A 22 -6.92 -0.99 -0.32
N GLY A 23 -6.85 -0.10 0.66
CA GLY A 23 -5.98 1.07 0.57
C GLY A 23 -4.50 0.68 0.56
N ASP A 24 -3.70 1.58 0.04
CA ASP A 24 -2.24 1.48 -0.07
C ASP A 24 -1.59 2.87 0.04
N PHE A 25 -0.31 3.01 -0.29
CA PHE A 25 0.37 4.31 -0.31
C PHE A 25 0.21 5.08 -1.63
N GLY A 26 -0.88 4.84 -2.35
CA GLY A 26 -1.25 5.56 -3.55
C GLY A 26 -2.00 6.86 -3.28
N ARG A 27 -2.76 7.29 -4.28
CA ARG A 27 -3.46 8.57 -4.32
C ARG A 27 -4.29 8.86 -3.07
N GLU A 28 -5.01 7.88 -2.54
CA GLU A 28 -5.91 8.08 -1.40
C GLU A 28 -5.13 8.31 -0.09
N ALA A 29 -3.90 7.79 0.02
CA ALA A 29 -3.03 8.12 1.15
C ALA A 29 -2.58 9.59 1.11
N TYR A 30 -2.27 10.14 -0.07
CA TYR A 30 -1.96 11.57 -0.23
C TYR A 30 -3.18 12.44 0.09
N HIS A 31 -4.37 12.11 -0.43
CA HIS A 31 -5.62 12.80 -0.10
C HIS A 31 -5.89 12.78 1.42
N TYR A 32 -5.61 11.67 2.08
CA TYR A 32 -5.79 11.56 3.52
C TYR A 32 -4.82 12.45 4.29
N VAL A 33 -3.57 12.58 3.85
CA VAL A 33 -2.61 13.52 4.43
C VAL A 33 -3.09 14.96 4.27
N ASP A 34 -3.58 15.33 3.09
CA ASP A 34 -4.13 16.67 2.83
C ASP A 34 -5.33 16.95 3.72
N TRP A 35 -6.21 15.96 3.91
CA TRP A 35 -7.34 16.06 4.83
C TRP A 35 -6.88 16.24 6.28
N LEU A 36 -5.88 15.48 6.74
CA LEU A 36 -5.32 15.64 8.08
C LEU A 36 -4.77 17.05 8.29
N VAL A 37 -4.05 17.59 7.32
CA VAL A 37 -3.52 18.95 7.36
C VAL A 37 -4.66 19.97 7.43
N GLY A 38 -5.68 19.83 6.58
CA GLY A 38 -6.87 20.70 6.59
C GLY A 38 -7.65 20.64 7.91
N ALA A 39 -7.67 19.48 8.56
CA ALA A 39 -8.28 19.27 9.89
C ALA A 39 -7.36 19.71 11.06
N GLY A 40 -6.19 20.29 10.78
CA GLY A 40 -5.24 20.75 11.80
C GLY A 40 -4.52 19.64 12.56
N GLN A 41 -4.59 18.39 12.09
CA GLN A 41 -3.91 17.26 12.70
C GLN A 41 -2.39 17.33 12.43
N LYS A 42 -1.59 16.83 13.37
CA LYS A 42 -0.13 16.86 13.28
C LYS A 42 0.50 15.49 13.17
N LEU A 43 -0.28 14.43 13.43
CA LEU A 43 0.22 13.07 13.48
C LEU A 43 -0.74 12.15 12.73
N TRP A 44 -0.18 11.26 11.92
CA TRP A 44 -0.84 10.06 11.41
C TRP A 44 -0.22 8.85 12.09
N GLN A 45 -0.98 8.17 12.95
CA GLN A 45 -0.54 6.96 13.62
C GLN A 45 -0.92 5.75 12.78
N LEU A 46 0.05 4.88 12.56
CA LEU A 46 -0.10 3.66 11.77
C LEU A 46 0.03 2.42 12.65
N LEU A 47 -0.59 1.32 12.25
CA LEU A 47 -0.22 -0.01 12.71
C LEU A 47 1.12 -0.42 12.06
N PRO A 48 1.78 -1.51 12.51
CA PRO A 48 3.01 -1.97 11.87
C PRO A 48 2.86 -2.13 10.36
N LEU A 49 3.81 -1.60 9.61
CA LEU A 49 3.81 -1.61 8.13
C LEU A 49 4.53 -2.82 7.54
N ALA A 50 4.87 -3.80 8.36
CA ALA A 50 5.44 -5.06 7.92
C ALA A 50 4.37 -5.98 7.31
N GLY A 51 4.81 -7.04 6.63
CA GLY A 51 3.90 -8.02 6.03
C GLY A 51 2.93 -8.62 7.05
N ILE A 52 1.73 -8.93 6.62
CA ILE A 52 0.71 -9.55 7.46
C ILE A 52 1.03 -11.03 7.72
N GLY A 53 0.71 -11.50 8.90
CA GLY A 53 0.84 -12.88 9.31
C GLY A 53 -0.51 -13.61 9.45
N PRO A 54 -0.56 -14.72 10.20
CA PRO A 54 -1.79 -15.46 10.45
C PRO A 54 -2.93 -14.55 10.92
N GLY A 55 -4.13 -14.78 10.40
CA GLY A 55 -5.30 -13.95 10.67
C GLY A 55 -5.25 -12.55 10.05
N ASN A 56 -4.39 -12.33 9.04
CA ASN A 56 -4.16 -11.05 8.38
C ASN A 56 -3.69 -9.94 9.35
N SER A 57 -3.03 -10.33 10.44
CA SER A 57 -2.59 -9.42 11.48
C SER A 57 -1.26 -8.74 11.10
N PRO A 58 -1.16 -7.40 11.17
CA PRO A 58 0.08 -6.69 10.96
C PRO A 58 1.09 -6.90 12.11
N TYR A 59 0.63 -7.40 13.26
CA TYR A 59 1.48 -7.71 14.42
C TYR A 59 2.13 -9.09 14.35
N MET A 60 1.71 -9.94 13.41
CA MET A 60 2.19 -11.33 13.25
C MET A 60 3.13 -11.47 12.05
N SER A 61 3.85 -10.40 11.73
CA SER A 61 4.84 -10.42 10.64
C SER A 61 6.03 -11.32 10.97
N ASN A 62 6.53 -12.01 9.95
CA ASN A 62 7.74 -12.81 10.04
C ASN A 62 9.04 -11.95 10.03
N SER A 63 8.92 -10.65 9.76
CA SER A 63 10.04 -9.72 9.73
C SER A 63 9.62 -8.35 10.25
N ALA A 64 10.43 -7.78 11.12
CA ALA A 64 10.25 -6.39 11.59
C ALA A 64 10.79 -5.35 10.60
N PHE A 65 11.58 -5.77 9.60
CA PHE A 65 12.25 -4.86 8.67
C PHE A 65 11.67 -4.88 7.26
N ALA A 66 11.03 -5.98 6.86
CA ALA A 66 10.43 -6.10 5.54
C ALA A 66 9.10 -5.34 5.47
N GLY A 67 8.98 -4.41 4.53
CA GLY A 67 7.71 -3.73 4.26
C GLY A 67 6.63 -4.69 3.77
N ASN A 68 5.37 -4.28 3.93
CA ASN A 68 4.23 -5.03 3.42
C ASN A 68 4.06 -4.75 1.92
N PRO A 69 4.24 -5.75 1.05
CA PRO A 69 4.08 -5.56 -0.39
C PRO A 69 2.64 -5.17 -0.79
N LEU A 70 1.65 -5.49 0.05
CA LEU A 70 0.26 -5.10 -0.19
C LEU A 70 0.01 -3.58 -0.08
N LEU A 71 0.97 -2.81 0.41
CA LEU A 71 0.90 -1.35 0.48
C LEU A 71 1.48 -0.65 -0.76
N ILE A 72 2.01 -1.41 -1.72
CA ILE A 72 2.51 -0.86 -3.00
C ILE A 72 1.34 -0.42 -3.85
N ASP A 73 1.39 0.80 -4.38
CA ASP A 73 0.39 1.33 -5.31
C ASP A 73 0.51 0.65 -6.68
N LEU A 74 -0.52 -0.10 -7.07
CA LEU A 74 -0.58 -0.76 -8.37
C LEU A 74 -0.75 0.22 -9.53
N ALA A 75 -1.42 1.35 -9.31
CA ALA A 75 -1.58 2.39 -10.33
C ALA A 75 -0.25 3.07 -10.66
N GLU A 76 0.61 3.27 -9.66
CA GLU A 76 1.97 3.77 -9.87
C GLU A 76 2.82 2.76 -10.68
N LEU A 77 2.71 1.46 -10.38
CA LEU A 77 3.39 0.42 -11.17
C LEU A 77 2.95 0.42 -12.64
N HIS A 78 1.66 0.68 -12.90
CA HIS A 78 1.17 0.86 -14.26
C HIS A 78 1.75 2.13 -14.91
N THR A 79 1.75 3.25 -14.22
CA THR A 79 2.32 4.51 -14.70
C THR A 79 3.81 4.36 -15.08
N GLN A 80 4.54 3.56 -14.31
CA GLN A 80 5.94 3.23 -14.58
C GLN A 80 6.13 2.18 -15.70
N GLY A 81 5.05 1.62 -16.23
CA GLY A 81 5.07 0.64 -17.32
C GLY A 81 5.40 -0.80 -16.91
N TRP A 82 5.26 -1.12 -15.60
CA TRP A 82 5.47 -2.47 -15.06
C TRP A 82 4.22 -3.33 -15.08
N LEU A 83 3.04 -2.70 -15.21
CA LEU A 83 1.73 -3.33 -15.39
C LEU A 83 1.01 -2.72 -16.58
N ASP A 84 0.11 -3.49 -17.19
CA ASP A 84 -0.76 -3.04 -18.27
C ASP A 84 -2.09 -2.50 -17.70
N ALA A 85 -2.81 -1.67 -18.46
CA ALA A 85 -4.12 -1.18 -18.05
C ALA A 85 -5.15 -2.30 -17.81
N ALA A 86 -5.03 -3.41 -18.57
CA ALA A 86 -5.88 -4.58 -18.40
C ALA A 86 -5.69 -5.29 -17.05
N ASP A 87 -4.50 -5.18 -16.46
CA ASP A 87 -4.21 -5.76 -15.14
C ASP A 87 -4.98 -5.06 -14.02
N LEU A 88 -5.33 -3.80 -14.22
CA LEU A 88 -6.05 -2.97 -13.24
C LEU A 88 -7.57 -2.97 -13.47
N ALA A 89 -8.07 -3.85 -14.33
CA ALA A 89 -9.51 -3.99 -14.56
C ALA A 89 -10.23 -4.38 -13.26
N PRO A 90 -11.47 -3.88 -13.06
CA PRO A 90 -12.25 -4.23 -11.86
C PRO A 90 -12.40 -5.74 -11.69
N VAL A 91 -12.18 -6.22 -10.46
CA VAL A 91 -12.29 -7.64 -10.10
C VAL A 91 -13.51 -7.82 -9.20
N PRO A 92 -14.41 -8.76 -9.51
CA PRO A 92 -15.55 -9.08 -8.65
C PRO A 92 -15.09 -9.48 -7.23
N GLY A 93 -15.77 -8.95 -6.21
CA GLY A 93 -15.46 -9.20 -4.81
C GLY A 93 -14.37 -8.30 -4.21
N LEU A 94 -13.87 -7.34 -4.98
CA LEU A 94 -13.06 -6.23 -4.47
C LEU A 94 -13.91 -4.97 -4.47
N ASP A 95 -14.17 -4.42 -3.29
CA ASP A 95 -14.91 -3.16 -3.10
C ASP A 95 -14.19 -2.26 -2.11
N ASP A 96 -14.65 -1.00 -2.01
CA ASP A 96 -14.03 0.02 -1.14
C ASP A 96 -14.55 -0.03 0.31
N ALA A 97 -15.61 -0.78 0.58
CA ALA A 97 -16.28 -0.79 1.88
C ALA A 97 -15.66 -1.80 2.85
N GLN A 98 -15.12 -2.90 2.31
CA GLN A 98 -14.58 -3.97 3.12
C GLN A 98 -13.45 -4.72 2.42
N VAL A 99 -12.33 -4.91 3.12
CA VAL A 99 -11.19 -5.68 2.60
C VAL A 99 -11.53 -7.18 2.61
N ASN A 100 -11.64 -7.77 1.43
CA ASN A 100 -11.76 -9.21 1.26
C ASN A 100 -10.37 -9.82 1.02
N PHE A 101 -9.68 -10.19 2.08
CA PHE A 101 -8.31 -10.73 2.00
C PHE A 101 -8.20 -11.99 1.15
N ALA A 102 -9.23 -12.83 1.11
CA ALA A 102 -9.21 -14.07 0.32
C ALA A 102 -9.15 -13.81 -1.18
N VAL A 103 -9.71 -12.71 -1.65
CA VAL A 103 -9.68 -12.27 -3.05
C VAL A 103 -8.54 -11.30 -3.30
N MET A 104 -8.39 -10.30 -2.45
CA MET A 104 -7.44 -9.21 -2.60
C MET A 104 -5.97 -9.69 -2.56
N HIS A 105 -5.63 -10.55 -1.60
CA HIS A 105 -4.24 -10.97 -1.41
C HIS A 105 -3.67 -11.70 -2.64
N PRO A 106 -4.29 -12.78 -3.16
CA PRO A 106 -3.77 -13.46 -4.34
C PRO A 106 -3.77 -12.55 -5.58
N PHE A 107 -4.79 -11.72 -5.76
CA PHE A 107 -4.85 -10.75 -6.85
C PHE A 107 -3.65 -9.79 -6.83
N ARG A 108 -3.43 -9.09 -5.72
CA ARG A 108 -2.32 -8.13 -5.60
C ARG A 108 -0.96 -8.82 -5.72
N MET A 109 -0.76 -9.97 -5.09
CA MET A 109 0.50 -10.71 -5.17
C MET A 109 0.82 -11.19 -6.59
N GLN A 110 -0.18 -11.59 -7.37
CA GLN A 110 0.00 -11.94 -8.78
C GLN A 110 0.48 -10.74 -9.61
N LEU A 111 -0.13 -9.57 -9.43
CA LEU A 111 0.27 -8.35 -10.13
C LEU A 111 1.66 -7.87 -9.71
N LEU A 112 1.97 -7.93 -8.43
CA LEU A 112 3.30 -7.58 -7.92
C LEU A 112 4.38 -8.51 -8.47
N ALA A 113 4.11 -9.82 -8.59
CA ALA A 113 5.03 -10.76 -9.22
C ALA A 113 5.23 -10.46 -10.72
N LYS A 114 4.15 -10.10 -11.45
CA LYS A 114 4.23 -9.66 -12.85
C LYS A 114 5.09 -8.39 -12.97
N ALA A 115 4.83 -7.40 -12.15
CA ALA A 115 5.59 -6.15 -12.14
C ALA A 115 7.07 -6.38 -11.81
N ALA A 116 7.38 -7.22 -10.82
CA ALA A 116 8.74 -7.56 -10.45
C ALA A 116 9.49 -8.27 -11.60
N THR A 117 8.81 -9.16 -12.32
CA THR A 117 9.38 -9.83 -13.51
C THR A 117 9.66 -8.82 -14.63
N ALA A 118 8.73 -7.90 -14.89
CA ALA A 118 8.91 -6.84 -15.88
C ALA A 118 10.06 -5.90 -15.50
N PHE A 119 10.16 -5.53 -14.21
CA PHE A 119 11.25 -4.73 -13.69
C PHE A 119 12.61 -5.44 -13.84
N ALA A 120 12.72 -6.71 -13.45
CA ALA A 120 13.96 -7.48 -13.59
C ALA A 120 14.44 -7.60 -15.04
N ALA A 121 13.50 -7.61 -16.00
CA ALA A 121 13.85 -7.70 -17.42
C ALA A 121 14.24 -6.36 -18.06
N ARG A 122 13.70 -5.23 -17.56
CA ARG A 122 13.79 -3.91 -18.23
C ARG A 122 14.23 -2.78 -17.32
N GLY A 123 14.24 -2.99 -16.00
CA GLY A 123 14.61 -1.98 -15.02
C GLY A 123 16.08 -1.60 -15.11
N ASP A 124 16.38 -0.34 -14.85
CA ASP A 124 17.76 0.13 -14.78
C ASP A 124 18.26 0.30 -13.34
N ALA A 125 19.57 0.50 -13.19
CA ALA A 125 20.20 0.66 -11.87
C ALA A 125 19.76 1.93 -11.12
N ALA A 126 19.16 2.92 -11.80
CA ALA A 126 18.66 4.14 -11.16
C ALA A 126 17.26 3.89 -10.57
N GLN A 127 16.45 3.04 -11.20
CA GLN A 127 15.15 2.60 -10.70
C GLN A 127 15.33 1.63 -9.52
N ASP A 128 16.30 0.71 -9.60
CA ASP A 128 16.63 -0.21 -8.51
C ASP A 128 17.03 0.52 -7.23
N ARG A 129 17.83 1.58 -7.33
CA ARG A 129 18.24 2.39 -6.16
C ARG A 129 17.10 3.16 -5.50
N LYS A 130 16.05 3.53 -6.22
CA LYS A 130 14.86 4.19 -5.64
C LYS A 130 14.01 3.23 -4.79
N SER A 131 14.09 1.93 -5.05
CA SER A 131 13.36 0.91 -4.29
C SER A 131 13.99 0.59 -2.93
N VAL A 132 15.21 1.06 -2.65
CA VAL A 132 15.98 0.75 -1.42
C VAL A 132 15.90 1.88 -0.38
N VAL A 133 15.31 3.01 -0.71
CA VAL A 133 15.11 4.15 0.19
C VAL A 133 13.65 4.23 0.61
#